data_2118f573c8afa3c48810a8e9f4d9c567
#
_entry.id   2118f573c8afa3c48810a8e9f4d9c567
#
_cell.length_a   1.000
_cell.length_b   1.000
_cell.length_c   1.000
_cell.angle_alpha   90.00
_cell.angle_beta   90.00
_cell.angle_gamma   90.00
#
_symmetry.space_group_name_H-M   'P 1'
#
loop_
_entity.id
_entity.type
_entity.pdbx_description
1 polymer ?
#
loop_
_entity_poly.entity_id
_entity_poly.type
_entity_poly.pdbx_seq_one_letter_code
_entity_poly.pdbx_strand_id
1 'polypeptide(L)'
;MTQNRSRSKPSIAKINGIEIAYETFGDPTASPLLLIMGLGNQMVFWDEEFCTRFAARGYRVIRFDNRDCGLSTWLDNAGVPDIPAMKKLMAQRERTRAPYSLRDMADDAAGLLDVLKIESAHIVGRSIGAMIGQMMAIHHPNRVKTLTSMMSSTSDSGLPPPKPEVLSILLEPEPTDLKGFVDHSVRIWRILTGSEFQIDEDCVREWAHESYARGLNPDGVARQFAAVIATGSRKEALKSVTAPTLVIHGDTDPLVPVECGIDTANAIPKARLLIIKGLGHTLVQAVYPQVIDAISRHAVDSE
;
A
#
# COMPACT_ATOMS: atom_id res chain seq x y z
N MET A 1 -31.81 0.45 0.97
CA MET A 1 -31.88 1.49 2.00
C MET A 1 -30.47 1.77 2.46
N THR A 2 -29.79 2.70 1.80
CA THR A 2 -28.45 3.16 2.14
C THR A 2 -28.56 3.96 3.45
N GLN A 3 -28.09 3.38 4.55
CA GLN A 3 -27.87 4.12 5.77
C GLN A 3 -26.79 5.16 5.48
N ASN A 4 -27.24 6.41 5.41
CA ASN A 4 -26.39 7.60 5.41
C ASN A 4 -25.68 7.67 6.78
N ARG A 5 -24.61 6.86 6.96
CA ARG A 5 -23.72 6.98 8.13
C ARG A 5 -22.90 8.24 7.88
N SER A 6 -23.14 9.25 8.68
CA SER A 6 -22.34 10.46 8.72
C SER A 6 -20.88 10.04 8.97
N ARG A 7 -20.09 10.00 7.90
CA ARG A 7 -18.67 9.70 7.95
C ARG A 7 -17.99 10.74 8.83
N SER A 8 -17.33 10.31 9.89
CA SER A 8 -16.52 11.22 10.71
C SER A 8 -15.35 11.73 9.86
N LYS A 9 -14.98 13.02 10.05
CA LYS A 9 -13.76 13.54 9.43
C LYS A 9 -12.56 12.69 9.89
N PRO A 10 -11.57 12.42 9.01
CA PRO A 10 -10.34 11.75 9.42
C PRO A 10 -9.69 12.45 10.60
N SER A 11 -9.12 11.67 11.51
CA SER A 11 -8.29 12.19 12.60
C SER A 11 -6.90 12.51 12.09
N ILE A 12 -6.20 13.43 12.76
CA ILE A 12 -4.81 13.81 12.42
C ILE A 12 -3.91 13.43 13.58
N ALA A 13 -2.82 12.73 13.27
CA ALA A 13 -1.75 12.41 14.20
C ALA A 13 -0.49 13.22 13.84
N LYS A 14 0.16 13.83 14.85
CA LYS A 14 1.44 14.51 14.68
C LYS A 14 2.57 13.52 14.96
N ILE A 15 3.39 13.24 13.95
CA ILE A 15 4.39 12.18 13.96
C ILE A 15 5.63 12.65 13.20
N ASN A 16 6.81 12.49 13.75
CA ASN A 16 8.08 12.76 13.03
C ASN A 16 8.15 14.15 12.37
N GLY A 17 7.49 15.15 12.95
CA GLY A 17 7.45 16.52 12.40
C GLY A 17 6.45 16.74 11.27
N ILE A 18 5.61 15.76 10.95
CA ILE A 18 4.53 15.83 9.95
C ILE A 18 3.17 15.48 10.55
N GLU A 19 2.11 15.73 9.83
CA GLU A 19 0.75 15.33 10.14
C GLU A 19 0.32 14.15 9.26
N ILE A 20 -0.24 13.12 9.88
CA ILE A 20 -0.76 11.92 9.21
C ILE A 20 -2.26 11.82 9.46
N ALA A 21 -3.03 11.80 8.38
CA ALA A 21 -4.47 11.60 8.42
C ALA A 21 -4.80 10.10 8.51
N TYR A 22 -5.70 9.72 9.41
CA TYR A 22 -6.08 8.32 9.61
C TYR A 22 -7.54 8.16 9.99
N GLU A 23 -8.05 6.96 9.80
CA GLU A 23 -9.39 6.53 10.23
C GLU A 23 -9.30 5.18 10.94
N THR A 24 -10.28 4.90 11.82
CA THR A 24 -10.36 3.63 12.55
C THR A 24 -11.74 3.02 12.44
N PHE A 25 -11.80 1.68 12.41
CA PHE A 25 -13.03 0.89 12.38
C PHE A 25 -12.96 -0.19 13.46
N GLY A 26 -14.11 -0.53 14.03
CA GLY A 26 -14.22 -1.57 15.06
C GLY A 26 -13.98 -1.07 16.47
N ASP A 27 -13.88 -2.02 17.40
CA ASP A 27 -13.68 -1.76 18.84
C ASP A 27 -12.23 -1.26 19.07
N PRO A 28 -12.02 -0.12 19.74
CA PRO A 28 -10.69 0.40 20.04
C PRO A 28 -9.83 -0.52 20.90
N THR A 29 -10.43 -1.50 21.60
CA THR A 29 -9.73 -2.49 22.42
C THR A 29 -9.40 -3.80 21.69
N ALA A 30 -9.93 -3.97 20.48
CA ALA A 30 -9.72 -5.16 19.66
C ALA A 30 -8.27 -5.25 19.10
N SER A 31 -7.89 -6.42 18.59
CA SER A 31 -6.56 -6.64 18.01
C SER A 31 -6.29 -5.69 16.85
N PRO A 32 -5.19 -4.91 16.89
CA PRO A 32 -4.95 -3.85 15.90
C PRO A 32 -4.47 -4.41 14.56
N LEU A 33 -5.08 -3.90 13.47
CA LEU A 33 -4.75 -4.19 12.08
C LEU A 33 -4.46 -2.89 11.36
N LEU A 34 -3.23 -2.65 10.94
CA LEU A 34 -2.80 -1.44 10.21
C LEU A 34 -2.75 -1.71 8.72
N LEU A 35 -3.50 -0.92 7.96
CA LEU A 35 -3.59 -0.99 6.49
C LEU A 35 -2.73 0.11 5.86
N ILE A 36 -1.72 -0.27 5.06
CA ILE A 36 -0.79 0.64 4.38
C ILE A 36 -1.05 0.61 2.88
N MET A 37 -1.43 1.76 2.31
CA MET A 37 -1.80 1.87 0.91
C MET A 37 -0.58 2.02 -0.02
N GLY A 38 -0.81 1.76 -1.33
CA GLY A 38 0.19 1.85 -2.40
C GLY A 38 0.51 3.27 -2.85
N LEU A 39 1.37 3.37 -3.88
CA LEU A 39 1.90 4.61 -4.45
C LEU A 39 0.78 5.59 -4.79
N GLY A 40 0.86 6.80 -4.23
CA GLY A 40 -0.03 7.92 -4.53
C GLY A 40 -1.50 7.70 -4.16
N ASN A 41 -1.88 6.50 -3.77
CA ASN A 41 -3.25 6.18 -3.40
C ASN A 41 -3.54 6.56 -1.95
N GLN A 42 -4.67 7.23 -1.77
CA GLN A 42 -5.16 7.63 -0.47
C GLN A 42 -5.78 6.45 0.29
N MET A 43 -5.92 6.58 1.61
CA MET A 43 -6.49 5.53 2.47
C MET A 43 -7.90 5.10 2.07
N VAL A 44 -8.64 5.93 1.34
CA VAL A 44 -9.99 5.63 0.88
C VAL A 44 -10.06 4.46 -0.10
N PHE A 45 -8.95 4.13 -0.77
CA PHE A 45 -8.82 2.93 -1.61
C PHE A 45 -8.69 1.61 -0.82
N TRP A 46 -8.56 1.67 0.52
CA TRP A 46 -8.97 0.60 1.40
C TRP A 46 -10.46 0.76 1.65
N ASP A 47 -11.27 0.08 0.84
CA ASP A 47 -12.73 0.16 0.87
C ASP A 47 -13.28 0.03 2.30
N GLU A 48 -14.32 0.82 2.61
CA GLU A 48 -14.99 0.74 3.91
C GLU A 48 -15.59 -0.63 4.17
N GLU A 49 -16.09 -1.30 3.14
CA GLU A 49 -16.60 -2.67 3.27
C GLU A 49 -15.48 -3.63 3.69
N PHE A 50 -14.29 -3.51 3.09
CA PHE A 50 -13.12 -4.31 3.48
C PHE A 50 -12.74 -4.05 4.94
N CYS A 51 -12.69 -2.78 5.36
CA CYS A 51 -12.38 -2.39 6.74
C CYS A 51 -13.45 -2.89 7.73
N THR A 52 -14.73 -2.71 7.42
CA THR A 52 -15.84 -3.14 8.31
C THR A 52 -15.95 -4.64 8.43
N ARG A 53 -15.63 -5.40 7.38
CA ARG A 53 -15.57 -6.87 7.43
C ARG A 53 -14.47 -7.37 8.38
N PHE A 54 -13.32 -6.71 8.45
CA PHE A 54 -12.30 -7.00 9.47
C PHE A 54 -12.75 -6.58 10.86
N ALA A 55 -13.37 -5.40 11.01
CA ALA A 55 -13.92 -4.96 12.29
C ALA A 55 -14.96 -5.94 12.83
N ALA A 56 -15.81 -6.50 11.98
CA ALA A 56 -16.78 -7.53 12.35
C ALA A 56 -16.12 -8.85 12.79
N ARG A 57 -14.83 -9.06 12.48
CA ARG A 57 -14.04 -10.23 12.95
C ARG A 57 -13.22 -9.95 14.21
N GLY A 58 -13.48 -8.81 14.87
CA GLY A 58 -12.82 -8.47 16.13
C GLY A 58 -11.47 -7.77 15.95
N TYR A 59 -11.24 -7.07 14.84
CA TYR A 59 -10.07 -6.22 14.65
C TYR A 59 -10.40 -4.74 14.87
N ARG A 60 -9.44 -4.01 15.46
CA ARG A 60 -9.36 -2.55 15.36
C ARG A 60 -8.59 -2.22 14.10
N VAL A 61 -9.29 -1.89 13.02
CA VAL A 61 -8.69 -1.56 11.72
C VAL A 61 -8.28 -0.11 11.72
N ILE A 62 -7.06 0.17 11.28
CA ILE A 62 -6.52 1.52 11.09
C ILE A 62 -6.10 1.64 9.62
N ARG A 63 -6.61 2.66 8.91
CA ARG A 63 -6.11 3.05 7.59
C ARG A 63 -5.64 4.49 7.64
N PHE A 64 -4.62 4.85 6.87
CA PHE A 64 -4.05 6.19 6.88
C PHE A 64 -3.52 6.60 5.51
N ASP A 65 -3.42 7.90 5.28
CA ASP A 65 -2.73 8.46 4.13
C ASP A 65 -1.23 8.51 4.42
N ASN A 66 -0.43 7.92 3.54
CA ASN A 66 1.02 8.06 3.62
C ASN A 66 1.42 9.54 3.48
N ARG A 67 2.66 9.90 3.93
CA ARG A 67 3.22 11.23 3.64
C ARG A 67 3.10 11.54 2.15
N ASP A 68 2.93 12.80 1.79
CA ASP A 68 2.73 13.25 0.39
C ASP A 68 1.45 12.77 -0.28
N CYS A 69 0.46 12.33 0.50
CA CYS A 69 -0.78 11.76 -0.05
C CYS A 69 -2.00 12.24 0.74
N GLY A 70 -3.10 12.52 0.04
CA GLY A 70 -4.40 12.86 0.61
C GLY A 70 -4.35 14.01 1.61
N LEU A 71 -4.83 13.77 2.84
CA LEU A 71 -4.88 14.77 3.90
C LEU A 71 -3.66 14.74 4.83
N SER A 72 -2.68 13.88 4.58
CA SER A 72 -1.39 13.91 5.26
C SER A 72 -0.50 15.03 4.73
N THR A 73 0.55 15.40 5.47
CA THR A 73 1.49 16.46 5.07
C THR A 73 2.07 16.22 3.68
N TRP A 74 2.01 17.23 2.84
CA TRP A 74 2.73 17.32 1.56
C TRP A 74 4.07 18.00 1.80
N LEU A 75 5.15 17.36 1.35
CA LEU A 75 6.52 17.83 1.53
C LEU A 75 6.99 18.68 0.34
N ASP A 76 6.20 19.69 -0.03
CA ASP A 76 6.43 20.50 -1.24
C ASP A 76 7.78 21.20 -1.25
N ASN A 77 8.28 21.60 -0.06
CA ASN A 77 9.62 22.21 0.08
C ASN A 77 10.78 21.24 -0.24
N ALA A 78 10.51 19.94 -0.37
CA ALA A 78 11.53 18.95 -0.71
C ALA A 78 11.82 18.87 -2.22
N GLY A 79 11.06 19.62 -3.05
CA GLY A 79 11.19 19.63 -4.50
C GLY A 79 10.62 18.38 -5.16
N VAL A 80 10.78 18.31 -6.49
CA VAL A 80 10.30 17.18 -7.31
C VAL A 80 11.51 16.39 -7.82
N PRO A 81 11.63 15.09 -7.51
CA PRO A 81 12.74 14.27 -7.95
C PRO A 81 12.75 14.05 -9.49
N ASP A 82 13.93 14.10 -10.10
CA ASP A 82 14.13 13.71 -11.49
C ASP A 82 14.18 12.17 -11.59
N ILE A 83 13.01 11.55 -11.75
CA ILE A 83 12.86 10.10 -11.82
C ILE A 83 13.66 9.47 -12.98
N PRO A 84 13.66 10.03 -14.22
CA PRO A 84 14.51 9.54 -15.29
C PRO A 84 15.99 9.51 -14.93
N ALA A 85 16.52 10.60 -14.35
CA ALA A 85 17.91 10.65 -13.91
C ALA A 85 18.20 9.61 -12.82
N MET A 86 17.32 9.46 -11.82
CA MET A 86 17.46 8.46 -10.77
C MET A 86 17.49 7.02 -11.32
N LYS A 87 16.61 6.68 -12.27
CA LYS A 87 16.61 5.36 -12.95
C LYS A 87 17.92 5.11 -13.70
N LYS A 88 18.48 6.13 -14.36
CA LYS A 88 19.77 6.04 -15.03
C LYS A 88 20.91 5.74 -14.05
N LEU A 89 20.98 6.47 -12.94
CA LEU A 89 21.98 6.23 -11.88
C LEU A 89 21.85 4.82 -11.30
N MET A 90 20.61 4.38 -11.02
CA MET A 90 20.35 3.03 -10.53
C MET A 90 20.85 1.95 -11.51
N ALA A 91 20.62 2.12 -12.81
CA ALA A 91 21.12 1.22 -13.84
C ALA A 91 22.66 1.17 -13.89
N GLN A 92 23.32 2.26 -13.51
CA GLN A 92 24.78 2.37 -13.38
C GLN A 92 25.30 1.89 -12.03
N ARG A 93 24.43 1.38 -11.15
CA ARG A 93 24.71 0.98 -9.75
C ARG A 93 25.24 2.12 -8.88
N GLU A 94 24.89 3.37 -9.25
CA GLU A 94 25.20 4.55 -8.47
C GLU A 94 24.13 4.83 -7.43
N ARG A 95 24.53 5.48 -6.32
CA ARG A 95 23.58 5.85 -5.26
C ARG A 95 22.65 6.96 -5.74
N THR A 96 21.37 6.74 -5.57
CA THR A 96 20.33 7.75 -5.78
C THR A 96 19.95 8.41 -4.44
N ARG A 97 19.54 9.68 -4.49
CA ARG A 97 19.04 10.40 -3.32
C ARG A 97 17.57 10.73 -3.55
N ALA A 98 16.78 10.55 -2.52
CA ALA A 98 15.38 10.96 -2.47
C ALA A 98 15.15 11.86 -1.26
N PRO A 99 14.09 12.68 -1.24
CA PRO A 99 13.77 13.53 -0.10
C PRO A 99 13.55 12.75 1.20
N TYR A 100 13.07 11.53 1.08
CA TYR A 100 12.91 10.55 2.15
C TYR A 100 13.02 9.13 1.58
N SER A 101 13.03 8.13 2.44
CA SER A 101 13.15 6.72 2.09
C SER A 101 11.90 5.93 2.48
N LEU A 102 11.81 4.66 2.06
CA LEU A 102 10.77 3.75 2.57
C LEU A 102 10.92 3.50 4.08
N ARG A 103 12.12 3.68 4.66
CA ARG A 103 12.32 3.62 6.10
C ARG A 103 11.61 4.77 6.81
N ASP A 104 11.72 6.00 6.31
CA ASP A 104 11.02 7.15 6.87
C ASP A 104 9.50 6.94 6.86
N MET A 105 8.96 6.30 5.78
CA MET A 105 7.55 5.95 5.71
C MET A 105 7.16 4.83 6.69
N ALA A 106 8.06 3.89 6.96
CA ALA A 106 7.88 2.87 8.00
C ALA A 106 7.95 3.49 9.41
N ASP A 107 8.82 4.47 9.63
CA ASP A 107 8.92 5.23 10.87
C ASP A 107 7.63 6.03 11.13
N ASP A 108 6.96 6.54 10.08
CA ASP A 108 5.62 7.18 10.21
C ASP A 108 4.55 6.18 10.63
N ALA A 109 4.53 5.01 10.02
CA ALA A 109 3.57 3.97 10.38
C ALA A 109 3.77 3.50 11.83
N ALA A 110 5.01 3.36 12.28
CA ALA A 110 5.35 3.06 13.67
C ALA A 110 4.93 4.20 14.62
N GLY A 111 5.20 5.46 14.24
CA GLY A 111 4.80 6.64 14.99
C GLY A 111 3.28 6.80 15.11
N LEU A 112 2.51 6.38 14.08
CA LEU A 112 1.05 6.34 14.17
C LEU A 112 0.59 5.35 15.25
N LEU A 113 1.22 4.17 15.35
CA LEU A 113 0.94 3.23 16.42
C LEU A 113 1.25 3.84 17.80
N ASP A 114 2.32 4.66 17.93
CA ASP A 114 2.66 5.34 19.20
C ASP A 114 1.58 6.33 19.62
N VAL A 115 1.12 7.19 18.69
CA VAL A 115 0.04 8.15 18.95
C VAL A 115 -1.25 7.44 19.37
N LEU A 116 -1.53 6.28 18.77
CA LEU A 116 -2.70 5.46 19.08
C LEU A 116 -2.53 4.58 20.32
N LYS A 117 -1.36 4.62 20.97
CA LYS A 117 -0.97 3.79 22.13
C LYS A 117 -1.10 2.30 21.84
N ILE A 118 -0.68 1.90 20.65
CA ILE A 118 -0.66 0.52 20.18
C ILE A 118 0.78 0.03 20.20
N GLU A 119 1.06 -1.00 21.00
CA GLU A 119 2.42 -1.56 21.11
C GLU A 119 2.83 -2.27 19.82
N SER A 120 1.97 -3.13 19.28
CA SER A 120 2.23 -3.87 18.04
C SER A 120 0.91 -4.14 17.29
N ALA A 121 0.99 -4.31 15.97
CA ALA A 121 -0.17 -4.51 15.11
C ALA A 121 0.09 -5.60 14.06
N HIS A 122 -0.99 -6.19 13.53
CA HIS A 122 -0.95 -6.91 12.27
C HIS A 122 -0.80 -5.87 11.14
N ILE A 123 0.24 -5.99 10.32
CA ILE A 123 0.54 -5.05 9.24
C ILE A 123 0.08 -5.66 7.92
N VAL A 124 -0.78 -4.95 7.20
CA VAL A 124 -1.25 -5.33 5.87
C VAL A 124 -0.90 -4.20 4.91
N GLY A 125 0.03 -4.46 4.01
CA GLY A 125 0.44 -3.48 3.00
C GLY A 125 0.12 -3.97 1.59
N ARG A 126 -0.24 -3.03 0.71
CA ARG A 126 -0.46 -3.29 -0.72
C ARG A 126 0.53 -2.51 -1.57
N SER A 127 1.17 -3.17 -2.55
CA SER A 127 2.13 -2.54 -3.46
C SER A 127 3.28 -1.86 -2.68
N ILE A 128 3.51 -0.55 -2.84
CA ILE A 128 4.47 0.20 -2.02
C ILE A 128 4.14 0.11 -0.52
N GLY A 129 2.86 0.06 -0.14
CA GLY A 129 2.46 -0.14 1.26
C GLY A 129 2.99 -1.46 1.85
N ALA A 130 3.10 -2.51 1.04
CA ALA A 130 3.75 -3.74 1.47
C ALA A 130 5.27 -3.58 1.59
N MET A 131 5.91 -2.78 0.72
CA MET A 131 7.32 -2.42 0.88
C MET A 131 7.57 -1.67 2.18
N ILE A 132 6.67 -0.75 2.56
CA ILE A 132 6.70 -0.04 3.85
C ILE A 132 6.53 -1.04 5.00
N GLY A 133 5.58 -1.98 4.90
CA GLY A 133 5.40 -3.07 5.87
C GLY A 133 6.63 -3.97 6.01
N GLN A 134 7.32 -4.27 4.90
CA GLN A 134 8.62 -4.96 4.91
C GLN A 134 9.67 -4.16 5.69
N MET A 135 9.76 -2.83 5.47
CA MET A 135 10.68 -1.97 6.22
C MET A 135 10.31 -1.89 7.69
N MET A 136 9.02 -1.90 8.05
CA MET A 136 8.59 -2.03 9.46
C MET A 136 9.09 -3.33 10.06
N ALA A 137 8.92 -4.46 9.38
CA ALA A 137 9.36 -5.76 9.88
C ALA A 137 10.90 -5.84 10.04
N ILE A 138 11.66 -5.14 9.21
CA ILE A 138 13.13 -5.07 9.30
C ILE A 138 13.59 -4.14 10.44
N HIS A 139 13.00 -2.94 10.54
CA HIS A 139 13.52 -1.87 11.44
C HIS A 139 12.74 -1.74 12.74
N HIS A 140 11.50 -2.22 12.79
CA HIS A 140 10.61 -2.17 13.95
C HIS A 140 10.00 -3.56 14.25
N PRO A 141 10.82 -4.64 14.38
CA PRO A 141 10.30 -6.01 14.49
C PRO A 141 9.32 -6.19 15.65
N ASN A 142 9.53 -5.50 16.76
CA ASN A 142 8.64 -5.56 17.94
C ASN A 142 7.29 -4.85 17.73
N ARG A 143 7.12 -4.11 16.64
CA ARG A 143 5.88 -3.41 16.30
C ARG A 143 5.00 -4.21 15.34
N VAL A 144 5.50 -5.34 14.81
CA VAL A 144 4.86 -6.15 13.78
C VAL A 144 4.50 -7.51 14.37
N LYS A 145 3.21 -7.72 14.67
CA LYS A 145 2.68 -9.03 15.07
C LYS A 145 2.76 -10.03 13.92
N THR A 146 2.20 -9.63 12.78
CA THR A 146 2.29 -10.36 11.50
C THR A 146 2.45 -9.38 10.36
N LEU A 147 3.08 -9.81 9.27
CA LEU A 147 3.16 -9.06 8.02
C LEU A 147 2.33 -9.74 6.94
N THR A 148 1.43 -9.00 6.29
CA THR A 148 0.82 -9.40 5.02
C THR A 148 1.33 -8.48 3.91
N SER A 149 2.09 -9.04 2.98
CA SER A 149 2.65 -8.33 1.81
C SER A 149 1.83 -8.66 0.57
N MET A 150 1.03 -7.69 0.08
CA MET A 150 0.13 -7.89 -1.04
C MET A 150 0.63 -7.20 -2.30
N MET A 151 0.68 -7.94 -3.43
CA MET A 151 0.95 -7.40 -4.78
C MET A 151 2.21 -6.51 -4.79
N SER A 152 3.33 -7.04 -4.28
CA SER A 152 4.53 -6.26 -4.03
C SER A 152 5.81 -7.02 -4.41
N SER A 153 6.95 -6.42 -4.17
CA SER A 153 8.25 -6.89 -4.62
C SER A 153 9.31 -6.68 -3.55
N THR A 154 10.42 -7.42 -3.64
CA THR A 154 11.67 -7.13 -2.93
C THR A 154 12.44 -5.98 -3.56
N SER A 155 12.07 -5.55 -4.77
CA SER A 155 12.82 -4.67 -5.68
C SER A 155 14.19 -5.23 -6.10
N ASP A 156 14.33 -6.55 -6.16
CA ASP A 156 15.53 -7.16 -6.69
C ASP A 156 15.67 -6.89 -8.20
N SER A 157 16.89 -6.61 -8.65
CA SER A 157 17.16 -6.22 -10.03
C SER A 157 16.98 -7.35 -11.05
N GLY A 158 16.91 -8.60 -10.59
CA GLY A 158 16.67 -9.78 -11.43
C GLY A 158 15.18 -10.07 -11.69
N LEU A 159 14.28 -9.29 -11.12
CA LEU A 159 12.84 -9.50 -11.28
C LEU A 159 12.30 -8.93 -12.61
N PRO A 160 11.26 -9.55 -13.18
CA PRO A 160 10.67 -9.05 -14.41
C PRO A 160 10.06 -7.65 -14.20
N PRO A 161 10.18 -6.78 -15.23
CA PRO A 161 9.58 -5.45 -15.20
C PRO A 161 8.05 -5.52 -15.38
N PRO A 162 7.32 -4.43 -15.06
CA PRO A 162 5.93 -4.26 -15.45
C PRO A 162 5.71 -4.45 -16.95
N LYS A 163 4.48 -4.83 -17.35
CA LYS A 163 4.12 -4.89 -18.77
C LYS A 163 4.20 -3.50 -19.42
N PRO A 164 4.75 -3.36 -20.65
CA PRO A 164 4.95 -2.07 -21.30
C PRO A 164 3.65 -1.25 -21.45
N GLU A 165 2.54 -1.90 -21.75
CA GLU A 165 1.24 -1.25 -21.89
C GLU A 165 0.73 -0.63 -20.58
N VAL A 166 1.06 -1.23 -19.43
CA VAL A 166 0.73 -0.69 -18.11
C VAL A 166 1.60 0.52 -17.80
N LEU A 167 2.90 0.42 -18.09
CA LEU A 167 3.81 1.55 -17.89
C LEU A 167 3.41 2.77 -18.72
N SER A 168 2.97 2.56 -19.98
CA SER A 168 2.58 3.67 -20.85
C SER A 168 1.43 4.49 -20.27
N ILE A 169 0.44 3.82 -19.66
CA ILE A 169 -0.72 4.48 -19.06
C ILE A 169 -0.39 5.15 -17.73
N LEU A 170 0.42 4.48 -16.89
CA LEU A 170 0.84 5.06 -15.61
C LEU A 170 1.79 6.25 -15.76
N LEU A 171 2.37 6.45 -16.95
CA LEU A 171 3.21 7.59 -17.29
C LEU A 171 2.42 8.71 -18.01
N GLU A 172 1.14 8.50 -18.33
CA GLU A 172 0.30 9.57 -18.85
C GLU A 172 0.12 10.67 -17.80
N PRO A 173 0.11 11.94 -18.20
CA PRO A 173 -0.24 13.02 -17.28
C PRO A 173 -1.62 12.80 -16.68
N GLU A 174 -1.71 12.90 -15.36
CA GLU A 174 -2.99 12.77 -14.66
C GLU A 174 -3.89 13.97 -14.98
N PRO A 175 -5.17 13.75 -15.39
CA PRO A 175 -6.10 14.85 -15.65
C PRO A 175 -6.33 15.69 -14.39
N THR A 176 -6.39 17.01 -14.58
CA THR A 176 -6.56 17.96 -13.47
C THR A 176 -8.02 18.30 -13.18
N ASP A 177 -8.93 18.01 -14.10
CA ASP A 177 -10.36 18.18 -13.88
C ASP A 177 -10.99 16.90 -13.31
N LEU A 178 -12.06 17.05 -12.51
CA LEU A 178 -12.72 15.96 -11.81
C LEU A 178 -13.18 14.86 -12.75
N LYS A 179 -13.82 15.21 -13.87
CA LYS A 179 -14.37 14.21 -14.81
C LYS A 179 -13.23 13.41 -15.45
N GLY A 180 -12.21 14.09 -15.93
CA GLY A 180 -11.03 13.46 -16.52
C GLY A 180 -10.32 12.54 -15.54
N PHE A 181 -10.14 12.98 -14.30
CA PHE A 181 -9.52 12.18 -13.23
C PHE A 181 -10.33 10.92 -12.93
N VAL A 182 -11.66 11.02 -12.79
CA VAL A 182 -12.52 9.86 -12.52
C VAL A 182 -12.50 8.87 -13.67
N ASP A 183 -12.60 9.34 -14.92
CA ASP A 183 -12.57 8.46 -16.10
C ASP A 183 -11.19 7.80 -16.27
N HIS A 184 -10.11 8.51 -15.99
CA HIS A 184 -8.75 7.99 -15.99
C HIS A 184 -8.55 6.92 -14.91
N SER A 185 -9.06 7.15 -13.69
CA SER A 185 -9.02 6.18 -12.59
C SER A 185 -9.72 4.88 -12.97
N VAL A 186 -10.93 4.94 -13.53
CA VAL A 186 -11.65 3.74 -14.01
C VAL A 186 -10.84 2.99 -15.06
N ARG A 187 -10.23 3.71 -16.02
CA ARG A 187 -9.39 3.11 -17.06
C ARG A 187 -8.17 2.38 -16.47
N ILE A 188 -7.48 3.00 -15.53
CA ILE A 188 -6.34 2.38 -14.84
C ILE A 188 -6.78 1.12 -14.10
N TRP A 189 -7.88 1.20 -13.34
CA TRP A 189 -8.38 0.05 -12.58
C TRP A 189 -8.72 -1.14 -13.47
N ARG A 190 -9.39 -0.91 -14.61
CA ARG A 190 -9.69 -1.97 -15.59
C ARG A 190 -8.43 -2.69 -16.07
N ILE A 191 -7.37 -1.94 -16.36
CA ILE A 191 -6.12 -2.50 -16.87
C ILE A 191 -5.38 -3.27 -15.78
N LEU A 192 -5.41 -2.78 -14.55
CA LEU A 192 -4.70 -3.37 -13.43
C LEU A 192 -5.42 -4.59 -12.82
N THR A 193 -6.71 -4.77 -13.08
CA THR A 193 -7.53 -5.81 -12.39
C THR A 193 -7.19 -7.23 -12.80
N GLY A 194 -6.67 -7.44 -14.02
CA GLY A 194 -6.42 -8.78 -14.55
C GLY A 194 -7.57 -9.28 -15.43
N SER A 195 -7.50 -10.55 -15.83
CA SER A 195 -8.34 -11.09 -16.90
C SER A 195 -9.63 -11.75 -16.42
N GLU A 196 -9.68 -12.24 -15.18
CA GLU A 196 -10.80 -13.08 -14.70
C GLU A 196 -11.77 -12.31 -13.78
N PHE A 197 -11.38 -11.11 -13.34
CA PHE A 197 -12.22 -10.29 -12.47
C PHE A 197 -12.69 -9.01 -13.17
N GLN A 198 -13.85 -8.55 -12.76
CA GLN A 198 -14.37 -7.26 -13.17
C GLN A 198 -14.28 -6.27 -12.01
N ILE A 199 -14.05 -5.01 -12.33
CA ILE A 199 -14.15 -3.92 -11.35
C ILE A 199 -15.61 -3.54 -11.14
N ASP A 200 -15.96 -3.15 -9.93
CA ASP A 200 -17.15 -2.35 -9.68
C ASP A 200 -16.82 -0.89 -10.02
N GLU A 201 -17.23 -0.45 -11.21
CA GLU A 201 -16.91 0.89 -11.69
C GLU A 201 -17.53 2.01 -10.84
N ASP A 202 -18.73 1.77 -10.30
CA ASP A 202 -19.40 2.75 -9.45
C ASP A 202 -18.57 2.97 -8.17
N CYS A 203 -18.10 1.91 -7.54
CA CYS A 203 -17.17 2.01 -6.41
C CYS A 203 -15.88 2.74 -6.78
N VAL A 204 -15.27 2.41 -7.92
CA VAL A 204 -14.03 3.10 -8.35
C VAL A 204 -14.28 4.58 -8.59
N ARG A 205 -15.41 4.93 -9.19
CA ARG A 205 -15.82 6.35 -9.38
C ARG A 205 -16.03 7.05 -8.05
N GLU A 206 -16.68 6.42 -7.07
CA GLU A 206 -16.86 6.98 -5.73
C GLU A 206 -15.51 7.25 -5.04
N TRP A 207 -14.59 6.29 -5.05
CA TRP A 207 -13.25 6.48 -4.50
C TRP A 207 -12.45 7.58 -5.21
N ALA A 208 -12.56 7.65 -6.54
CA ALA A 208 -11.91 8.69 -7.32
C ALA A 208 -12.49 10.08 -7.02
N HIS A 209 -13.82 10.21 -6.93
CA HIS A 209 -14.47 11.46 -6.51
C HIS A 209 -13.99 11.91 -5.13
N GLU A 210 -13.96 10.99 -4.18
CA GLU A 210 -13.50 11.30 -2.84
C GLU A 210 -12.02 11.67 -2.82
N SER A 211 -11.17 10.89 -3.51
CA SER A 211 -9.74 11.16 -3.60
C SER A 211 -9.46 12.54 -4.21
N TYR A 212 -10.20 12.91 -5.26
CA TYR A 212 -10.10 14.25 -5.88
C TYR A 212 -10.47 15.36 -4.90
N ALA A 213 -11.58 15.20 -4.15
CA ALA A 213 -12.04 16.18 -3.16
C ALA A 213 -11.04 16.34 -1.99
N ARG A 214 -10.25 15.32 -1.67
CA ARG A 214 -9.22 15.33 -0.62
C ARG A 214 -7.89 15.93 -1.10
N GLY A 215 -7.74 16.14 -2.38
CA GLY A 215 -6.54 16.71 -3.03
C GLY A 215 -5.65 15.67 -3.68
N LEU A 216 -5.11 16.04 -4.84
CA LEU A 216 -4.17 15.25 -5.62
C LEU A 216 -2.78 15.87 -5.53
N ASN A 217 -1.75 15.04 -5.32
CA ASN A 217 -0.37 15.49 -5.17
C ASN A 217 0.57 14.69 -6.10
N PRO A 218 0.60 15.01 -7.41
CA PRO A 218 1.47 14.29 -8.36
C PRO A 218 2.96 14.43 -8.02
N ASP A 219 3.38 15.56 -7.46
CA ASP A 219 4.77 15.76 -7.00
C ASP A 219 5.08 14.85 -5.80
N GLY A 220 4.11 14.62 -4.92
CA GLY A 220 4.19 13.68 -3.82
C GLY A 220 4.30 12.23 -4.32
N VAL A 221 3.55 11.87 -5.37
CA VAL A 221 3.69 10.56 -6.03
C VAL A 221 5.12 10.36 -6.55
N ALA A 222 5.71 11.39 -7.18
CA ALA A 222 7.10 11.33 -7.64
C ALA A 222 8.08 11.16 -6.46
N ARG A 223 7.87 11.85 -5.32
CA ARG A 223 8.71 11.70 -4.11
C ARG A 223 8.59 10.30 -3.50
N GLN A 224 7.39 9.75 -3.40
CA GLN A 224 7.18 8.36 -2.93
C GLN A 224 7.88 7.35 -3.86
N PHE A 225 7.78 7.55 -5.18
CA PHE A 225 8.45 6.66 -6.13
C PHE A 225 9.98 6.80 -6.06
N ALA A 226 10.50 8.01 -5.87
CA ALA A 226 11.92 8.24 -5.61
C ALA A 226 12.40 7.51 -4.35
N ALA A 227 11.58 7.45 -3.29
CA ALA A 227 11.89 6.69 -2.07
C ALA A 227 12.05 5.19 -2.36
N VAL A 228 11.22 4.61 -3.24
CA VAL A 228 11.36 3.21 -3.69
C VAL A 228 12.68 3.01 -4.42
N ILE A 229 13.01 3.89 -5.39
CA ILE A 229 14.24 3.80 -6.19
C ILE A 229 15.47 3.93 -5.28
N ALA A 230 15.48 4.90 -4.38
CA ALA A 230 16.61 5.16 -3.48
C ALA A 230 16.80 4.04 -2.44
N THR A 231 15.72 3.39 -2.00
CA THR A 231 15.80 2.25 -1.07
C THR A 231 16.36 1.01 -1.76
N GLY A 232 16.03 0.78 -3.03
CA GLY A 232 16.51 -0.34 -3.82
C GLY A 232 16.02 -1.71 -3.32
N SER A 233 16.83 -2.76 -3.58
CA SER A 233 16.50 -4.13 -3.17
C SER A 233 16.54 -4.30 -1.66
N ARG A 234 15.48 -4.93 -1.13
CA ARG A 234 15.36 -5.31 0.30
C ARG A 234 15.59 -6.81 0.53
N LYS A 235 15.86 -7.56 -0.54
CA LYS A 235 15.93 -9.03 -0.53
C LYS A 235 16.84 -9.59 0.57
N GLU A 236 18.05 -9.06 0.70
CA GLU A 236 18.97 -9.51 1.74
C GLU A 236 18.49 -9.14 3.15
N ALA A 237 17.98 -7.94 3.34
CA ALA A 237 17.46 -7.48 4.63
C ALA A 237 16.21 -8.28 5.07
N LEU A 238 15.40 -8.73 4.12
CA LEU A 238 14.19 -9.54 4.40
C LEU A 238 14.51 -10.89 5.05
N LYS A 239 15.73 -11.41 4.90
CA LYS A 239 16.19 -12.63 5.59
C LYS A 239 16.20 -12.49 7.11
N SER A 240 16.26 -11.26 7.64
CA SER A 240 16.23 -10.99 9.09
C SER A 240 14.82 -10.86 9.66
N VAL A 241 13.78 -10.88 8.83
CA VAL A 241 12.40 -10.74 9.30
C VAL A 241 11.98 -11.95 10.13
N THR A 242 11.56 -11.68 11.36
CA THR A 242 11.09 -12.70 12.30
C THR A 242 9.58 -12.78 12.41
N ALA A 243 8.88 -11.69 12.03
CA ALA A 243 7.42 -11.65 12.04
C ALA A 243 6.84 -12.70 11.09
N PRO A 244 5.86 -13.52 11.54
CA PRO A 244 5.14 -14.40 10.64
C PRO A 244 4.62 -13.62 9.44
N THR A 245 4.88 -14.14 8.23
CA THR A 245 4.59 -13.39 7.00
C THR A 245 3.70 -14.18 6.05
N LEU A 246 2.68 -13.51 5.52
CA LEU A 246 1.83 -13.97 4.42
C LEU A 246 2.07 -13.08 3.20
N VAL A 247 2.43 -13.68 2.08
CA VAL A 247 2.48 -13.00 0.78
C VAL A 247 1.23 -13.35 -0.01
N ILE A 248 0.51 -12.33 -0.51
CA ILE A 248 -0.68 -12.51 -1.36
C ILE A 248 -0.39 -11.85 -2.71
N HIS A 249 -0.57 -12.58 -3.82
CA HIS A 249 -0.32 -12.06 -5.15
C HIS A 249 -1.29 -12.61 -6.18
N GLY A 250 -1.62 -11.81 -7.19
CA GLY A 250 -2.38 -12.28 -8.34
C GLY A 250 -1.45 -12.83 -9.43
N ASP A 251 -1.81 -13.94 -10.06
CA ASP A 251 -0.97 -14.55 -11.11
C ASP A 251 -1.02 -13.82 -12.45
N THR A 252 -1.95 -12.88 -12.61
CA THR A 252 -2.07 -12.04 -13.82
C THR A 252 -1.72 -10.58 -13.57
N ASP A 253 -1.06 -10.26 -12.45
CA ASP A 253 -0.67 -8.90 -12.11
C ASP A 253 0.21 -8.29 -13.22
N PRO A 254 -0.27 -7.24 -13.93
CA PRO A 254 0.46 -6.70 -15.06
C PRO A 254 1.47 -5.61 -14.65
N LEU A 255 1.36 -5.10 -13.42
CA LEU A 255 2.22 -4.04 -12.88
C LEU A 255 3.36 -4.60 -12.05
N VAL A 256 3.07 -5.55 -11.18
CA VAL A 256 4.08 -6.25 -10.36
C VAL A 256 3.92 -7.73 -10.65
N PRO A 257 4.71 -8.30 -11.58
CA PRO A 257 4.58 -9.71 -11.97
C PRO A 257 4.63 -10.67 -10.78
N VAL A 258 3.92 -11.78 -10.87
CA VAL A 258 3.76 -12.76 -9.76
C VAL A 258 5.10 -13.27 -9.22
N GLU A 259 6.13 -13.31 -10.06
CA GLU A 259 7.50 -13.65 -9.69
C GLU A 259 8.05 -12.74 -8.56
N CYS A 260 7.59 -11.49 -8.50
CA CYS A 260 7.96 -10.57 -7.42
C CYS A 260 7.38 -10.99 -6.07
N GLY A 261 6.16 -11.52 -6.06
CA GLY A 261 5.54 -12.12 -4.87
C GLY A 261 6.24 -13.41 -4.45
N ILE A 262 6.55 -14.28 -5.41
CA ILE A 262 7.29 -15.52 -5.18
C ILE A 262 8.68 -15.20 -4.59
N ASP A 263 9.38 -14.23 -5.16
CA ASP A 263 10.70 -13.80 -4.66
C ASP A 263 10.59 -13.23 -3.22
N THR A 264 9.55 -12.46 -2.94
CA THR A 264 9.29 -11.93 -1.59
C THR A 264 9.07 -13.08 -0.59
N ALA A 265 8.25 -14.07 -0.93
CA ALA A 265 8.00 -15.23 -0.08
C ALA A 265 9.26 -16.05 0.15
N ASN A 266 10.11 -16.21 -0.87
CA ASN A 266 11.38 -16.93 -0.77
C ASN A 266 12.45 -16.17 0.05
N ALA A 267 12.39 -14.84 0.06
CA ALA A 267 13.34 -14.00 0.79
C ALA A 267 13.06 -13.96 2.31
N ILE A 268 11.81 -14.14 2.73
CA ILE A 268 11.40 -14.05 4.15
C ILE A 268 11.32 -15.46 4.75
N PRO A 269 12.02 -15.73 5.87
CA PRO A 269 11.99 -17.03 6.51
C PRO A 269 10.55 -17.46 6.87
N LYS A 270 10.18 -18.68 6.49
CA LYS A 270 8.88 -19.29 6.78
C LYS A 270 7.65 -18.52 6.26
N ALA A 271 7.84 -17.61 5.30
CA ALA A 271 6.70 -16.91 4.71
C ALA A 271 5.77 -17.89 3.98
N ARG A 272 4.47 -17.64 4.11
CA ARG A 272 3.42 -18.37 3.38
C ARG A 272 3.08 -17.58 2.12
N LEU A 273 2.77 -18.27 1.03
CA LEU A 273 2.39 -17.66 -0.24
C LEU A 273 0.97 -18.07 -0.62
N LEU A 274 0.14 -17.09 -0.93
CA LEU A 274 -1.19 -17.27 -1.52
C LEU A 274 -1.21 -16.59 -2.89
N ILE A 275 -1.31 -17.40 -3.95
CA ILE A 275 -1.53 -16.90 -5.31
C ILE A 275 -3.03 -16.97 -5.60
N ILE A 276 -3.61 -15.87 -6.05
CA ILE A 276 -5.03 -15.78 -6.45
C ILE A 276 -5.06 -15.79 -7.97
N LYS A 277 -5.67 -16.84 -8.52
CA LYS A 277 -5.76 -17.05 -9.97
C LYS A 277 -6.59 -15.96 -10.62
N GLY A 278 -6.11 -15.43 -11.75
CA GLY A 278 -6.76 -14.41 -12.55
C GLY A 278 -6.77 -12.99 -11.95
N LEU A 279 -6.26 -12.82 -10.72
CA LEU A 279 -6.18 -11.51 -10.07
C LEU A 279 -4.99 -10.71 -10.61
N GLY A 280 -5.24 -9.41 -10.89
CA GLY A 280 -4.21 -8.43 -11.24
C GLY A 280 -3.68 -7.66 -10.05
N HIS A 281 -3.41 -6.35 -10.26
CA HIS A 281 -2.85 -5.44 -9.25
C HIS A 281 -3.91 -4.70 -8.42
N THR A 282 -5.17 -5.10 -8.49
CA THR A 282 -6.26 -4.45 -7.75
C THR A 282 -6.90 -5.42 -6.77
N LEU A 283 -7.36 -4.89 -5.65
CA LEU A 283 -8.13 -5.65 -4.67
C LEU A 283 -9.62 -5.46 -4.96
N VAL A 284 -10.19 -6.35 -5.78
CA VAL A 284 -11.61 -6.31 -6.14
C VAL A 284 -12.47 -6.96 -5.06
N GLN A 285 -13.72 -6.54 -4.91
CA GLN A 285 -14.65 -7.03 -3.88
C GLN A 285 -14.87 -8.55 -3.96
N ALA A 286 -14.84 -9.12 -5.17
CA ALA A 286 -15.00 -10.57 -5.38
C ALA A 286 -13.98 -11.41 -4.60
N VAL A 287 -12.78 -10.89 -4.34
CA VAL A 287 -11.73 -11.62 -3.58
C VAL A 287 -11.68 -11.24 -2.10
N TYR A 288 -12.49 -10.29 -1.62
CA TYR A 288 -12.51 -9.90 -0.21
C TYR A 288 -12.68 -11.09 0.75
N PRO A 289 -13.65 -12.01 0.55
CA PRO A 289 -13.79 -13.14 1.46
C PRO A 289 -12.51 -13.97 1.57
N GLN A 290 -11.90 -14.32 0.43
CA GLN A 290 -10.67 -15.12 0.39
C GLN A 290 -9.49 -14.41 1.05
N VAL A 291 -9.30 -13.12 0.77
CA VAL A 291 -8.19 -12.32 1.30
C VAL A 291 -8.36 -12.09 2.80
N ILE A 292 -9.56 -11.70 3.24
CA ILE A 292 -9.87 -11.48 4.65
C ILE A 292 -9.72 -12.78 5.45
N ASP A 293 -10.19 -13.92 4.90
CA ASP A 293 -10.02 -15.22 5.55
C ASP A 293 -8.54 -15.61 5.68
N ALA A 294 -7.75 -15.40 4.64
CA ALA A 294 -6.34 -15.72 4.67
C ALA A 294 -5.57 -14.86 5.68
N ILE A 295 -5.83 -13.55 5.72
CA ILE A 295 -5.21 -12.63 6.67
C ILE A 295 -5.64 -12.95 8.12
N SER A 296 -6.94 -13.19 8.35
CA SER A 296 -7.45 -13.50 9.68
C SER A 296 -6.88 -14.82 10.22
N ARG A 297 -6.82 -15.88 9.40
CA ARG A 297 -6.20 -17.16 9.81
C ARG A 297 -4.72 -16.97 10.10
N HIS A 298 -4.01 -16.21 9.24
CA HIS A 298 -2.59 -15.93 9.44
C HIS A 298 -2.34 -15.19 10.75
N ALA A 299 -3.19 -14.24 11.12
CA ALA A 299 -3.10 -13.54 12.40
C ALA A 299 -3.30 -14.48 13.60
N VAL A 300 -4.34 -15.32 13.56
CA VAL A 300 -4.66 -16.28 14.66
C VAL A 300 -3.59 -17.37 14.79
N ASP A 301 -3.13 -17.95 13.67
CA ASP A 301 -2.10 -19.01 13.68
C ASP A 301 -0.74 -18.52 14.25
N SER A 302 -0.61 -17.20 14.44
CA SER A 302 0.65 -16.54 14.83
C SER A 302 0.63 -15.99 16.27
N GLU A 303 -0.52 -16.00 16.94
CA GLU A 303 -0.68 -15.67 18.37
C GLU A 303 -0.38 -16.89 19.24
#